data_32d20d30b7491bb1f76e0bf505f44420
#
_entry.id   32d20d30b7491bb1f76e0bf505f44420
#
_cell.length_a   1.000
_cell.length_b   1.000
_cell.length_c   1.000
_cell.angle_alpha   90.00
_cell.angle_beta   90.00
_cell.angle_gamma   90.00
#
_symmetry.space_group_name_H-M   'P 1'
#
loop_
_entity.id
_entity.type
_entity.pdbx_description
1 polymer ?
#
loop_
_entity_poly.entity_id
_entity_poly.type
_entity_poly.pdbx_seq_one_letter_code
_entity_poly.pdbx_strand_id
1 'polypeptide(L)'
;MAAIDIYTIRYCPYCFDAKELLSRKGVDFNELDVSANRDNRKEMIARSNGHSTFPQIFVGTTHVGGCDDLYALEEAGKLDPLLAQLKEQTAKGPPA
;
A
#
# COMPACT_ATOMS: atom_id res chain seq x y z
N MET A 1 -7.22 -2.85 12.44
CA MET A 1 -6.30 -1.82 11.94
C MET A 1 -5.66 -2.33 10.66
N ALA A 2 -5.70 -1.56 9.60
CA ALA A 2 -5.14 -2.01 8.33
C ALA A 2 -3.61 -2.01 8.39
N ALA A 3 -2.98 -3.05 7.86
CA ALA A 3 -1.53 -3.16 7.81
C ALA A 3 -0.98 -2.75 6.45
N ILE A 4 -1.83 -2.22 5.58
CA ILE A 4 -1.48 -1.74 4.26
C ILE A 4 -1.68 -0.23 4.24
N ASP A 5 -0.65 0.49 3.84
CA ASP A 5 -0.73 1.95 3.69
C ASP A 5 -0.53 2.30 2.23
N ILE A 6 -1.38 3.18 1.72
CA ILE A 6 -1.24 3.71 0.38
C ILE A 6 -1.24 5.24 0.45
N TYR A 7 -0.15 5.83 -0.02
CA TYR A 7 -0.03 7.28 -0.10
C TYR A 7 -0.53 7.73 -1.46
N THR A 8 -1.48 8.64 -1.46
CA THR A 8 -2.17 9.08 -2.67
C THR A 8 -2.12 10.58 -2.81
N ILE A 9 -2.46 11.05 -4.00
CA ILE A 9 -2.62 12.46 -4.28
C ILE A 9 -3.94 12.64 -5.04
N ARG A 10 -4.53 13.84 -4.93
CA ARG A 10 -5.80 14.15 -5.57
C ARG A 10 -5.68 14.02 -7.09
N TYR A 11 -6.73 13.52 -7.73
CA TYR A 11 -6.81 13.37 -9.20
C TYR A 11 -5.74 12.46 -9.78
N CYS A 12 -5.45 11.37 -9.10
CA CYS A 12 -4.45 10.40 -9.55
C CYS A 12 -5.14 9.12 -10.03
N PRO A 13 -5.19 8.87 -11.34
CA PRO A 13 -5.79 7.65 -11.87
C PRO A 13 -5.09 6.38 -11.38
N TYR A 14 -3.76 6.43 -11.26
CA TYR A 14 -3.00 5.28 -10.78
C TYR A 14 -3.28 4.97 -9.32
N CYS A 15 -3.54 6.01 -8.52
CA CYS A 15 -3.96 5.81 -7.13
C CYS A 15 -5.31 5.10 -7.07
N PHE A 16 -6.24 5.51 -7.93
CA PHE A 16 -7.54 4.87 -8.02
C PHE A 16 -7.42 3.40 -8.42
N ASP A 17 -6.62 3.11 -9.44
CA ASP A 17 -6.42 1.74 -9.91
C ASP A 17 -5.80 0.86 -8.84
N ALA A 18 -4.83 1.37 -8.12
CA ALA A 18 -4.19 0.62 -7.03
C ALA A 18 -5.19 0.31 -5.91
N LYS A 19 -5.99 1.31 -5.53
CA LYS A 19 -7.03 1.10 -4.50
C LYS A 19 -8.07 0.09 -4.96
N GLU A 20 -8.45 0.14 -6.22
CA GLU A 20 -9.41 -0.81 -6.77
C GLU A 20 -8.89 -2.23 -6.71
N LEU A 21 -7.63 -2.46 -7.08
CA LEU A 21 -7.05 -3.79 -7.00
C LEU A 21 -7.03 -4.31 -5.57
N LEU A 22 -6.61 -3.48 -4.61
CA LEU A 22 -6.60 -3.88 -3.21
C LEU A 22 -8.01 -4.20 -2.70
N SER A 23 -9.00 -3.40 -3.13
CA SER A 23 -10.40 -3.65 -2.76
C SER A 23 -10.90 -4.98 -3.32
N ARG A 24 -10.53 -5.30 -4.56
CA ARG A 24 -10.91 -6.58 -5.17
C ARG A 24 -10.28 -7.76 -4.45
N LYS A 25 -9.12 -7.56 -3.84
CA LYS A 25 -8.46 -8.59 -3.04
C LYS A 25 -9.09 -8.76 -1.66
N GLY A 26 -10.05 -7.90 -1.30
CA GLY A 26 -10.76 -8.00 -0.04
C GLY A 26 -9.94 -7.62 1.17
N VAL A 27 -8.91 -6.80 0.98
CA VAL A 27 -8.05 -6.34 2.08
C VAL A 27 -8.36 -4.89 2.42
N ASP A 28 -8.23 -4.55 3.69
CA ASP A 28 -8.35 -3.18 4.15
C ASP A 28 -7.03 -2.45 3.98
N PHE A 29 -7.09 -1.16 3.75
CA PHE A 29 -5.90 -0.34 3.64
C PHE A 29 -6.18 1.05 4.20
N ASN A 30 -5.12 1.72 4.64
CA ASN A 30 -5.17 3.11 5.06
C ASN A 30 -4.78 3.97 3.86
N GLU A 31 -5.64 4.90 3.51
CA GLU A 31 -5.30 5.88 2.48
C GLU A 31 -4.78 7.15 3.15
N LEU A 32 -3.56 7.53 2.78
CA LEU A 32 -2.89 8.70 3.32
C LEU A 32 -2.79 9.74 2.21
N ASP A 33 -3.77 10.64 2.16
CA ASP A 33 -3.86 11.66 1.12
C ASP A 33 -2.86 12.77 1.38
N VAL A 34 -1.86 12.87 0.52
CA VAL A 34 -0.80 13.87 0.64
C VAL A 34 -1.32 15.26 0.29
N SER A 35 -2.34 15.35 -0.54
CA SER A 35 -2.95 16.65 -0.88
C SER A 35 -3.61 17.29 0.34
N ALA A 36 -4.07 16.48 1.28
CA ALA A 36 -4.73 16.96 2.49
C ALA A 36 -3.75 17.21 3.63
N ASN A 37 -2.58 16.56 3.61
CA ASN A 37 -1.64 16.64 4.73
C ASN A 37 -0.19 16.52 4.24
N ARG A 38 0.56 17.60 4.39
CA ARG A 38 1.97 17.66 3.97
C ARG A 38 2.86 16.68 4.72
N ASP A 39 2.53 16.39 5.96
CA ASP A 39 3.33 15.48 6.77
C ASP A 39 3.30 14.08 6.19
N ASN A 40 2.19 13.70 5.56
CA ASN A 40 2.09 12.43 4.86
C ASN A 40 3.12 12.31 3.74
N ARG A 41 3.38 13.41 3.03
CA ARG A 41 4.38 13.41 1.95
C ARG A 41 5.78 13.17 2.49
N LYS A 42 6.13 13.85 3.57
CA LYS A 42 7.44 13.69 4.21
C LYS A 42 7.63 12.25 4.70
N GLU A 43 6.61 11.70 5.32
CA GLU A 43 6.63 10.34 5.80
C GLU A 43 6.79 9.35 4.65
N MET A 44 6.06 9.55 3.56
CA MET A 44 6.15 8.71 2.38
C MET A 44 7.58 8.71 1.80
N ILE A 45 8.16 9.89 1.65
CA ILE A 45 9.50 10.01 1.08
C ILE A 45 10.52 9.30 1.98
N ALA A 46 10.40 9.47 3.29
CA ALA A 46 11.30 8.81 4.23
C ALA A 46 11.15 7.29 4.19
N ARG A 47 9.92 6.78 4.15
CA ARG A 47 9.66 5.33 4.15
C ARG A 47 10.06 4.67 2.84
N SER A 48 10.02 5.40 1.74
CA SER A 48 10.26 4.84 0.40
C SER A 48 11.68 5.09 -0.11
N ASN A 49 12.59 5.54 0.74
CA ASN A 49 13.96 5.85 0.37
C ASN A 49 14.05 6.93 -0.72
N GLY A 50 13.24 7.96 -0.58
CA GLY A 50 13.32 9.12 -1.44
C GLY A 50 12.37 9.13 -2.63
N HIS A 51 11.49 8.14 -2.75
CA HIS A 51 10.49 8.16 -3.83
C HIS A 51 9.42 9.21 -3.55
N SER A 52 9.11 9.99 -4.56
CA SER A 52 8.11 11.06 -4.46
C SER A 52 6.97 10.92 -5.48
N THR A 53 6.86 9.76 -6.12
CA THR A 53 5.78 9.48 -7.07
C THR A 53 4.59 8.86 -6.35
N PHE A 54 3.43 8.85 -7.01
CA PHE A 54 2.18 8.36 -6.45
C PHE A 54 1.55 7.31 -7.37
N PRO A 55 0.87 6.32 -6.80
CA PRO A 55 0.80 6.04 -5.38
C PRO A 55 2.10 5.43 -4.83
N GLN A 56 2.27 5.43 -3.52
CA GLN A 56 3.31 4.63 -2.87
C GLN A 56 2.62 3.68 -1.89
N ILE A 57 2.89 2.40 -2.02
CA ILE A 57 2.15 1.35 -1.33
C ILE A 57 3.09 0.56 -0.44
N PHE A 58 2.66 0.34 0.80
CA PHE A 58 3.41 -0.42 1.78
C PHE A 58 2.51 -1.53 2.33
N VAL A 59 3.02 -2.76 2.30
CA VAL A 59 2.34 -3.91 2.88
C VAL A 59 3.16 -4.33 4.10
N GLY A 60 2.67 -3.97 5.28
CA GLY A 60 3.45 -4.09 6.51
C GLY A 60 4.70 -3.22 6.41
N THR A 61 5.87 -3.83 6.54
CA THR A 61 7.14 -3.14 6.39
C THR A 61 7.70 -3.22 4.97
N THR A 62 7.00 -3.91 4.07
CA THR A 62 7.46 -4.09 2.70
C THR A 62 7.01 -2.92 1.83
N HIS A 63 7.96 -2.23 1.22
CA HIS A 63 7.67 -1.19 0.25
C HIS A 63 7.38 -1.84 -1.10
N VAL A 64 6.12 -1.84 -1.52
CA VAL A 64 5.72 -2.38 -2.82
C VAL A 64 6.14 -1.42 -3.94
N GLY A 65 5.89 -0.15 -3.76
CA GLY A 65 6.15 0.87 -4.78
C GLY A 65 4.86 1.48 -5.29
N GLY A 66 4.81 1.75 -6.58
CA GLY A 66 3.66 2.37 -7.21
C GLY A 66 2.64 1.37 -7.75
N CYS A 67 1.70 1.90 -8.52
CA CYS A 67 0.65 1.10 -9.14
C CYS A 67 1.23 0.02 -10.07
N ASP A 68 2.22 0.38 -10.89
CA ASP A 68 2.85 -0.57 -11.80
C ASP A 68 3.48 -1.73 -11.04
N ASP A 69 4.13 -1.43 -9.92
CA ASP A 69 4.77 -2.45 -9.09
C ASP A 69 3.72 -3.37 -8.48
N LEU A 70 2.59 -2.81 -8.05
CA LEU A 70 1.50 -3.59 -7.47
C LEU A 70 0.92 -4.55 -8.51
N TYR A 71 0.65 -4.07 -9.71
CA TYR A 71 0.13 -4.91 -10.78
C TYR A 71 1.15 -5.94 -11.26
N ALA A 72 2.43 -5.60 -11.24
CA ALA A 72 3.48 -6.57 -11.56
C ALA A 72 3.50 -7.74 -10.59
N LEU A 73 3.30 -7.47 -9.30
CA LEU A 73 3.18 -8.52 -8.29
C LEU A 73 1.94 -9.38 -8.57
N GLU A 74 0.84 -8.77 -8.93
CA GLU A 74 -0.39 -9.49 -9.24
C GLU A 74 -0.19 -10.42 -10.43
N GLU A 75 0.40 -9.92 -11.51
CA GLU A 75 0.65 -10.72 -12.70
C GLU A 75 1.61 -11.87 -12.45
N ALA A 76 2.59 -11.65 -11.57
CA ALA A 76 3.55 -12.69 -11.22
C ALA A 76 3.02 -13.70 -10.21
N GLY A 77 1.77 -13.51 -9.73
CA GLY A 77 1.20 -14.37 -8.71
C GLY A 77 1.81 -14.19 -7.34
N LYS A 78 2.47 -13.06 -7.10
CA LYS A 78 3.17 -12.81 -5.84
C LYS A 78 2.41 -11.90 -4.88
N LEU A 79 1.36 -11.23 -5.37
CA LEU A 79 0.60 -10.31 -4.53
C LEU A 79 -0.21 -11.07 -3.48
N ASP A 80 -0.93 -12.12 -3.87
CA ASP A 80 -1.74 -12.88 -2.94
C ASP A 80 -0.91 -13.50 -1.80
N PRO A 81 0.26 -14.11 -2.08
CA PRO A 81 1.10 -14.60 -0.98
C PRO A 81 1.57 -13.48 -0.05
N LEU A 82 1.89 -12.32 -0.58
CA LEU A 82 2.31 -11.18 0.24
C LEU A 82 1.19 -10.71 1.16
N LEU A 83 -0.03 -10.62 0.64
CA LEU A 83 -1.19 -10.25 1.43
C LEU A 83 -1.55 -11.33 2.45
N ALA A 84 -1.37 -12.59 2.09
CA ALA A 84 -1.61 -13.71 3.00
C ALA A 84 -0.65 -13.70 4.19
N GLN A 85 0.59 -13.28 3.99
CA GLN A 85 1.54 -13.14 5.08
C GLN A 85 1.05 -12.15 6.12
N LEU A 86 0.46 -11.05 5.67
CA LEU A 86 -0.14 -10.08 6.59
C LEU A 86 -1.28 -10.68 7.38
N LYS A 87 -2.17 -11.42 6.71
CA LYS A 87 -3.28 -12.08 7.38
C LYS A 87 -2.80 -13.08 8.43
N GLU A 88 -1.77 -13.85 8.10
CA GLU A 88 -1.19 -14.79 9.04
C GLU A 88 -0.64 -14.10 10.27
N GLN A 89 0.10 -13.01 10.06
CA GLN A 89 0.64 -12.23 11.18
C GLN A 89 -0.47 -11.66 12.04
N THR A 90 -1.53 -11.18 11.40
CA THR A 90 -2.68 -10.63 12.09
C THR A 90 -3.47 -11.73 12.79
N ALA A 91 -3.63 -12.89 12.13
CA ALA A 91 -4.40 -14.02 12.68
C ALA A 91 -3.71 -14.64 13.89
N LYS A 92 -2.38 -14.69 13.89
CA LYS A 92 -1.62 -15.11 15.05
C LYS A 92 -1.77 -14.11 16.19
N GLY A 93 -2.27 -12.98 15.83
CA GLY A 93 -2.56 -11.93 16.74
C GLY A 93 -1.32 -11.30 17.33
N PRO A 94 -1.49 -10.29 18.16
CA PRO A 94 -0.45 -9.99 19.07
C PRO A 94 -0.37 -11.25 19.93
N PRO A 95 0.79 -11.80 20.07
CA PRO A 95 0.92 -12.85 21.06
C PRO A 95 0.36 -12.28 22.33
N ALA A 96 -0.63 -12.94 22.77
CA ALA A 96 -1.30 -12.49 23.98
C ALA A 96 -0.25 -12.29 25.05
#